data_5c1188b9be5294d1d65893c711632e6e
#
_entry.id   5c1188b9be5294d1d65893c711632e6e
#
_cell.length_a   1.000
_cell.length_b   1.000
_cell.length_c   1.000
_cell.angle_alpha   90.00
_cell.angle_beta   90.00
_cell.angle_gamma   90.00
#
_symmetry.space_group_name_H-M   'P 1'
#
loop_
_entity.id
_entity.type
_entity.pdbx_description
1 polymer ?
#
loop_
_entity_poly.entity_id
_entity_poly.type
_entity_poly.pdbx_seq_one_letter_code
_entity_poly.pdbx_strand_id
1 'polypeptide(L)'
;MSTAVLAPSVANLNIGGVLTVAATPVSGVVNMAAPFSGSITAATAAVAVAPTGAALTANVMVGAGIAATASIAISGTSATATLNTASYAVTNKALTSNVATLTTAAHGYKVGDIVTVVGVGHQFNGTFAITVVGSTTTFSYASVASNVSSVASSGGTAVSSSPVKFAAGDLIKVSVTQVGSTIAGSNLVVALTLTEG
;
A
#
# COMPACT_ATOMS: atom_id res chain seq x y z
N MET A 1 21.81 25.27 3.03
CA MET A 1 20.85 24.78 4.03
C MET A 1 20.99 23.28 4.09
N SER A 2 21.43 22.71 5.24
CA SER A 2 21.52 21.26 5.41
C SER A 2 20.12 20.74 5.68
N THR A 3 19.55 19.97 4.76
CA THR A 3 18.34 19.19 5.03
C THR A 3 18.71 18.07 6.01
N ALA A 4 18.26 18.18 7.24
CA ALA A 4 18.37 17.08 8.19
C ALA A 4 17.54 15.91 7.63
N VAL A 5 18.22 14.84 7.21
CA VAL A 5 17.56 13.57 6.92
C VAL A 5 17.15 12.99 8.27
N LEU A 6 15.86 13.07 8.61
CA LEU A 6 15.36 12.40 9.80
C LEU A 6 15.53 10.89 9.63
N ALA A 7 16.07 10.27 10.68
CA ALA A 7 16.22 8.82 10.70
C ALA A 7 14.82 8.14 10.64
N PRO A 8 14.69 6.99 9.96
CA PRO A 8 13.44 6.26 9.94
C PRO A 8 13.00 5.90 11.37
N SER A 9 11.74 6.14 11.68
CA SER A 9 11.16 5.78 12.99
C SER A 9 10.50 4.40 12.89
N VAL A 10 10.63 3.60 13.95
CA VAL A 10 9.97 2.30 14.05
C VAL A 10 8.75 2.43 14.95
N ALA A 11 7.58 2.09 14.44
CA ALA A 11 6.34 2.00 15.19
C ALA A 11 5.93 0.54 15.35
N ASN A 12 5.63 0.12 16.58
CA ASN A 12 5.15 -1.23 16.88
C ASN A 12 3.65 -1.19 17.21
N LEU A 13 2.85 -1.91 16.42
CA LEU A 13 1.45 -2.16 16.69
C LEU A 13 1.31 -3.56 17.28
N ASN A 14 0.86 -3.66 18.51
CA ASN A 14 0.79 -4.92 19.26
C ASN A 14 -0.68 -5.33 19.46
N ILE A 15 -1.06 -6.49 18.91
CA ILE A 15 -2.33 -7.14 19.21
C ILE A 15 -2.06 -8.21 20.28
N GLY A 16 -2.17 -7.82 21.55
CA GLY A 16 -1.97 -8.72 22.69
C GLY A 16 -3.06 -9.80 22.78
N GLY A 17 -2.72 -10.93 23.40
CA GLY A 17 -3.65 -12.00 23.71
C GLY A 17 -3.70 -13.12 22.66
N VAL A 18 -4.57 -14.12 22.92
CA VAL A 18 -4.78 -15.26 22.01
C VAL A 18 -5.72 -14.81 20.88
N LEU A 19 -5.26 -14.95 19.64
CA LEU A 19 -6.14 -14.79 18.49
C LEU A 19 -7.10 -16.00 18.49
N THR A 20 -8.39 -15.76 18.47
CA THR A 20 -9.38 -16.83 18.49
C THR A 20 -9.51 -17.48 17.12
N VAL A 21 -9.57 -18.82 17.07
CA VAL A 21 -9.92 -19.60 15.89
C VAL A 21 -11.43 -19.42 15.62
N ALA A 22 -11.84 -18.23 15.25
CA ALA A 22 -13.21 -17.97 14.83
C ALA A 22 -13.23 -17.76 13.32
N ALA A 23 -14.27 -18.24 12.66
CA ALA A 23 -14.44 -18.21 11.21
C ALA A 23 -14.63 -16.79 10.62
N THR A 24 -14.54 -15.77 11.41
CA THR A 24 -14.61 -14.37 10.99
C THR A 24 -13.25 -13.69 11.20
N PRO A 25 -12.79 -12.89 10.21
CA PRO A 25 -11.59 -12.09 10.40
C PRO A 25 -11.74 -11.28 11.69
N VAL A 26 -10.82 -11.48 12.62
CA VAL A 26 -10.77 -10.62 13.80
C VAL A 26 -10.29 -9.27 13.31
N SER A 27 -11.19 -8.36 13.07
CA SER A 27 -10.85 -6.94 12.96
C SER A 27 -10.47 -6.42 14.36
N GLY A 28 -9.43 -7.03 14.91
CA GLY A 28 -8.74 -6.55 16.09
C GLY A 28 -7.94 -5.34 15.68
N VAL A 29 -8.54 -4.20 15.88
CA VAL A 29 -7.99 -2.95 15.41
C VAL A 29 -7.07 -2.42 16.49
N VAL A 30 -5.79 -2.72 16.37
CA VAL A 30 -4.77 -1.83 16.93
C VAL A 30 -4.58 -0.72 15.91
N ASN A 31 -4.88 0.49 16.29
CA ASN A 31 -4.72 1.67 15.46
C ASN A 31 -3.79 2.68 16.13
N MET A 32 -3.08 3.39 15.29
CA MET A 32 -2.19 4.48 15.65
C MET A 32 -2.49 5.66 14.72
N ALA A 33 -2.68 6.84 15.28
CA ALA A 33 -2.68 8.06 14.47
C ALA A 33 -1.24 8.35 14.02
N ALA A 34 -1.05 8.60 12.74
CA ALA A 34 0.27 8.92 12.18
C ALA A 34 0.79 10.23 12.80
N PRO A 35 1.97 10.23 13.44
CA PRO A 35 2.48 11.40 14.14
C PRO A 35 3.01 12.50 13.20
N PHE A 36 3.26 12.16 11.94
CA PHE A 36 3.77 13.04 10.88
C PHE A 36 3.27 12.55 9.52
N SER A 37 3.48 13.33 8.48
CA SER A 37 3.25 12.88 7.09
C SER A 37 4.48 12.14 6.58
N GLY A 38 4.30 11.03 5.85
CA GLY A 38 5.42 10.22 5.40
C GLY A 38 5.02 8.98 4.64
N SER A 39 5.88 7.96 4.71
CA SER A 39 5.69 6.69 4.00
C SER A 39 5.98 5.49 4.89
N ILE A 40 5.26 4.37 4.67
CA ILE A 40 5.59 3.05 5.22
C ILE A 40 6.57 2.39 4.26
N THR A 41 7.82 2.24 4.67
CA THR A 41 8.89 1.69 3.83
C THR A 41 9.19 0.22 4.10
N ALA A 42 8.82 -0.29 5.26
CA ALA A 42 8.86 -1.70 5.59
C ALA A 42 7.84 -2.06 6.67
N ALA A 43 7.43 -3.32 6.69
CA ALA A 43 6.62 -3.86 7.77
C ALA A 43 7.03 -5.32 8.02
N THR A 44 7.05 -5.72 9.30
CA THR A 44 7.28 -7.10 9.71
C THR A 44 6.23 -7.52 10.72
N ALA A 45 5.79 -8.76 10.65
CA ALA A 45 4.86 -9.34 11.61
C ALA A 45 5.54 -10.48 12.37
N ALA A 46 5.27 -10.59 13.66
CA ALA A 46 5.74 -11.68 14.50
C ALA A 46 4.66 -12.11 15.49
N VAL A 47 4.66 -13.40 15.86
CA VAL A 47 3.76 -14.00 16.86
C VAL A 47 4.58 -14.75 17.90
N ALA A 48 4.10 -14.77 19.15
CA ALA A 48 4.72 -15.56 20.20
C ALA A 48 4.44 -17.07 20.05
N VAL A 49 3.26 -17.42 19.55
CA VAL A 49 2.88 -18.82 19.25
C VAL A 49 2.58 -18.93 17.77
N ALA A 50 3.22 -19.88 17.09
CA ALA A 50 3.05 -20.11 15.67
C ALA A 50 1.63 -20.57 15.33
N PRO A 51 1.03 -20.12 14.21
CA PRO A 51 -0.24 -20.64 13.73
C PRO A 51 -0.08 -22.08 13.21
N THR A 52 -1.12 -22.90 13.36
CA THR A 52 -1.14 -24.25 12.76
C THR A 52 -2.45 -24.50 12.01
N GLY A 53 -2.41 -25.42 11.04
CA GLY A 53 -3.52 -25.74 10.16
C GLY A 53 -3.72 -24.74 9.00
N ALA A 54 -3.53 -23.45 9.24
CA ALA A 54 -3.51 -22.40 8.22
C ALA A 54 -2.50 -21.32 8.60
N ALA A 55 -2.05 -20.52 7.63
CA ALA A 55 -1.21 -19.35 7.86
C ALA A 55 -2.00 -18.25 8.58
N LEU A 56 -1.30 -17.38 9.32
CA LEU A 56 -1.85 -16.13 9.84
C LEU A 56 -1.60 -15.02 8.84
N THR A 57 -2.62 -14.30 8.44
CA THR A 57 -2.50 -13.16 7.53
C THR A 57 -2.98 -11.88 8.20
N ALA A 58 -2.11 -10.87 8.19
CA ALA A 58 -2.39 -9.55 8.73
C ALA A 58 -2.14 -8.46 7.67
N ASN A 59 -3.07 -7.53 7.57
CA ASN A 59 -2.97 -6.36 6.71
C ASN A 59 -2.64 -5.13 7.55
N VAL A 60 -1.65 -4.36 7.11
CA VAL A 60 -1.43 -2.98 7.55
C VAL A 60 -2.26 -2.08 6.65
N MET A 61 -3.06 -1.22 7.23
CA MET A 61 -3.95 -0.34 6.49
C MET A 61 -3.67 1.14 6.82
N VAL A 62 -3.79 2.00 5.84
CA VAL A 62 -3.85 3.46 6.00
C VAL A 62 -5.25 3.89 5.59
N GLY A 63 -6.05 4.37 6.56
CA GLY A 63 -7.46 4.61 6.33
C GLY A 63 -8.21 3.35 5.93
N ALA A 64 -8.78 3.31 4.73
CA ALA A 64 -9.48 2.14 4.16
C ALA A 64 -8.58 1.30 3.24
N GLY A 65 -7.40 1.78 2.86
CA GLY A 65 -6.48 1.12 1.93
C GLY A 65 -5.53 0.16 2.63
N ILE A 66 -5.23 -0.99 1.98
CA ILE A 66 -4.21 -1.93 2.45
C ILE A 66 -2.84 -1.43 2.01
N ALA A 67 -1.97 -1.14 2.97
CA ALA A 67 -0.61 -0.66 2.74
C ALA A 67 0.41 -1.79 2.63
N ALA A 68 0.24 -2.86 3.42
CA ALA A 68 1.11 -4.03 3.41
C ALA A 68 0.34 -5.27 3.87
N THR A 69 0.77 -6.43 3.41
CA THR A 69 0.24 -7.72 3.84
C THR A 69 1.37 -8.61 4.33
N ALA A 70 1.27 -9.12 5.55
CA ALA A 70 2.15 -10.12 6.12
C ALA A 70 1.42 -11.46 6.22
N SER A 71 2.07 -12.54 5.79
CA SER A 71 1.56 -13.89 5.94
C SER A 71 2.60 -14.74 6.69
N ILE A 72 2.30 -15.06 7.95
CA ILE A 72 3.11 -15.94 8.77
C ILE A 72 2.72 -17.38 8.43
N ALA A 73 3.66 -18.14 7.88
CA ALA A 73 3.44 -19.53 7.47
C ALA A 73 3.09 -20.43 8.66
N ILE A 74 2.49 -21.57 8.37
CA ILE A 74 2.24 -22.64 9.37
C ILE A 74 3.56 -22.98 10.06
N SER A 75 3.52 -23.05 11.38
CA SER A 75 4.67 -23.28 12.27
C SER A 75 5.75 -22.17 12.22
N GLY A 76 5.53 -21.11 11.49
CA GLY A 76 6.38 -19.92 11.49
C GLY A 76 6.02 -18.94 12.61
N THR A 77 6.97 -18.15 13.06
CA THR A 77 6.76 -17.13 14.11
C THR A 77 6.90 -15.71 13.59
N SER A 78 7.36 -15.51 12.35
CA SER A 78 7.51 -14.19 11.76
C SER A 78 7.37 -14.20 10.24
N ALA A 79 7.06 -13.05 9.67
CA ALA A 79 7.07 -12.80 8.24
C ALA A 79 7.40 -11.32 7.95
N THR A 80 8.16 -11.08 6.90
CA THR A 80 8.26 -9.73 6.30
C THR A 80 6.99 -9.48 5.49
N ALA A 81 6.37 -8.33 5.71
CA ALA A 81 5.19 -7.96 4.96
C ALA A 81 5.56 -7.53 3.53
N THR A 82 4.79 -7.96 2.57
CA THR A 82 4.85 -7.40 1.22
C THR A 82 4.11 -6.06 1.21
N LEU A 83 4.83 -4.98 0.87
CA LEU A 83 4.19 -3.69 0.65
C LEU A 83 3.26 -3.80 -0.56
N ASN A 84 2.04 -3.31 -0.38
CA ASN A 84 1.03 -3.40 -1.43
C ASN A 84 1.30 -2.34 -2.49
N THR A 85 1.73 -2.77 -3.67
CA THR A 85 1.78 -1.93 -4.85
C THR A 85 0.39 -1.97 -5.49
N ALA A 86 -0.39 -0.91 -5.26
CA ALA A 86 -1.71 -0.82 -5.85
C ALA A 86 -1.60 -0.79 -7.38
N SER A 87 -2.25 -1.75 -8.04
CA SER A 87 -2.33 -1.87 -9.50
C SER A 87 -3.76 -1.59 -9.96
N TYR A 88 -3.91 -0.63 -10.86
CA TYR A 88 -5.22 -0.24 -11.39
C TYR A 88 -5.24 -0.38 -12.91
N ALA A 89 -6.30 -1.03 -13.42
CA ALA A 89 -6.54 -1.07 -14.86
C ALA A 89 -6.83 0.33 -15.39
N VAL A 90 -6.19 0.70 -16.50
CA VAL A 90 -6.41 1.99 -17.17
C VAL A 90 -7.60 1.84 -18.11
N THR A 91 -8.62 2.66 -17.88
CA THR A 91 -9.88 2.64 -18.65
C THR A 91 -9.94 3.73 -19.73
N ASN A 92 -9.25 4.86 -19.51
CA ASN A 92 -9.16 5.94 -20.48
C ASN A 92 -7.78 6.59 -20.43
N LYS A 93 -7.37 7.19 -21.55
CA LYS A 93 -6.08 7.87 -21.72
C LYS A 93 -6.21 9.10 -22.61
N ALA A 94 -5.43 10.12 -22.30
CA ALA A 94 -5.24 11.32 -23.10
C ALA A 94 -3.83 11.84 -22.95
N LEU A 95 -3.28 12.49 -23.99
CA LEU A 95 -2.01 13.18 -23.94
C LEU A 95 -2.15 14.53 -24.62
N THR A 96 -1.88 15.61 -23.89
CA THR A 96 -1.99 16.97 -24.41
C THR A 96 -0.83 17.80 -23.84
N SER A 97 -0.11 18.48 -24.73
CA SER A 97 1.00 19.38 -24.35
C SER A 97 2.01 18.71 -23.40
N ASN A 98 2.43 17.49 -23.74
CA ASN A 98 3.37 16.67 -22.95
C ASN A 98 2.87 16.26 -21.55
N VAL A 99 1.57 16.31 -21.31
CA VAL A 99 0.94 15.79 -20.09
C VAL A 99 0.05 14.62 -20.45
N ALA A 100 0.40 13.44 -19.96
CA ALA A 100 -0.42 12.26 -20.03
C ALA A 100 -1.42 12.26 -18.87
N THR A 101 -2.69 12.03 -19.16
CA THR A 101 -3.77 11.85 -18.17
C THR A 101 -4.38 10.47 -18.33
N LEU A 102 -4.41 9.70 -17.26
CA LEU A 102 -5.01 8.38 -17.23
C LEU A 102 -6.21 8.35 -16.30
N THR A 103 -7.21 7.58 -16.69
CA THR A 103 -8.37 7.24 -15.85
C THR A 103 -8.31 5.77 -15.46
N THR A 104 -8.56 5.49 -14.19
CA THR A 104 -8.59 4.13 -13.61
C THR A 104 -9.84 3.96 -12.75
N ALA A 105 -9.98 2.84 -12.05
CA ALA A 105 -10.85 2.76 -10.87
C ALA A 105 -10.35 3.71 -9.78
N ALA A 106 -11.14 3.91 -8.73
CA ALA A 106 -10.75 4.77 -7.61
C ALA A 106 -9.39 4.35 -7.04
N HIS A 107 -8.43 5.26 -7.08
CA HIS A 107 -7.05 5.06 -6.64
C HIS A 107 -6.72 5.95 -5.44
N GLY A 108 -5.71 5.55 -4.68
CA GLY A 108 -5.19 6.34 -3.56
C GLY A 108 -3.91 7.11 -3.88
N TYR A 109 -3.58 7.29 -5.16
CA TYR A 109 -2.35 7.98 -5.57
C TYR A 109 -2.31 9.43 -5.09
N LYS A 110 -1.09 9.91 -4.82
CA LYS A 110 -0.81 11.30 -4.44
C LYS A 110 0.22 11.89 -5.41
N VAL A 111 0.26 13.21 -5.48
CA VAL A 111 1.31 13.92 -6.24
C VAL A 111 2.67 13.54 -5.67
N GLY A 112 3.60 13.21 -6.58
CA GLY A 112 4.93 12.72 -6.24
C GLY A 112 5.06 11.20 -6.11
N ASP A 113 3.95 10.42 -6.13
CA ASP A 113 4.03 8.97 -6.21
C ASP A 113 4.66 8.53 -7.54
N ILE A 114 5.49 7.49 -7.48
CA ILE A 114 6.05 6.89 -8.68
C ILE A 114 5.11 5.79 -9.17
N VAL A 115 4.71 5.88 -10.41
CA VAL A 115 3.82 4.92 -11.06
C VAL A 115 4.50 4.31 -12.28
N THR A 116 4.42 2.98 -12.41
CA THR A 116 4.83 2.27 -13.63
C THR A 116 3.58 1.94 -14.45
N VAL A 117 3.52 2.48 -15.67
CA VAL A 117 2.42 2.29 -16.60
C VAL A 117 2.84 1.30 -17.69
N VAL A 118 2.04 0.26 -17.88
CA VAL A 118 2.32 -0.83 -18.84
C VAL A 118 1.08 -1.18 -19.64
N GLY A 119 1.24 -1.45 -20.94
CA GLY A 119 0.16 -1.93 -21.81
C GLY A 119 -0.86 -0.88 -22.23
N VAL A 120 -0.64 0.40 -21.94
CA VAL A 120 -1.56 1.50 -22.30
C VAL A 120 -1.26 2.05 -23.70
N GLY A 121 -0.02 1.92 -24.15
CA GLY A 121 0.49 2.41 -25.44
C GLY A 121 1.86 3.07 -25.26
N HIS A 122 2.69 3.06 -26.30
CA HIS A 122 4.10 3.47 -26.19
C HIS A 122 4.30 4.91 -25.67
N GLN A 123 3.35 5.82 -25.95
CA GLN A 123 3.40 7.21 -25.48
C GLN A 123 3.10 7.36 -23.98
N PHE A 124 2.49 6.33 -23.37
CA PHE A 124 2.02 6.32 -21.99
C PHE A 124 2.84 5.38 -21.10
N ASN A 125 3.48 4.37 -21.70
CA ASN A 125 4.21 3.33 -20.94
C ASN A 125 5.53 3.87 -20.41
N GLY A 126 5.85 3.50 -19.18
CA GLY A 126 7.08 3.90 -18.50
C GLY A 126 6.89 4.06 -17.01
N THR A 127 7.93 4.57 -16.35
CA THR A 127 7.89 4.87 -14.91
C THR A 127 7.97 6.40 -14.74
N PHE A 128 6.99 6.96 -14.08
CA PHE A 128 6.78 8.40 -13.99
C PHE A 128 6.43 8.84 -12.58
N ALA A 129 6.78 10.08 -12.24
CA ALA A 129 6.24 10.74 -11.05
C ALA A 129 4.88 11.37 -11.39
N ILE A 130 3.88 11.14 -10.56
CA ILE A 130 2.57 11.79 -10.68
C ILE A 130 2.72 13.28 -10.39
N THR A 131 2.31 14.12 -11.33
CA THR A 131 2.38 15.58 -11.22
C THR A 131 1.06 16.20 -10.80
N VAL A 132 -0.07 15.55 -11.12
CA VAL A 132 -1.42 16.01 -10.78
C VAL A 132 -2.29 14.80 -10.43
N VAL A 133 -3.09 14.93 -9.38
CA VAL A 133 -4.21 14.04 -9.07
C VAL A 133 -5.49 14.85 -9.31
N GLY A 134 -6.13 14.62 -10.45
CA GLY A 134 -7.31 15.38 -10.87
C GLY A 134 -8.59 14.98 -10.13
N SER A 135 -8.68 13.71 -9.74
CA SER A 135 -9.79 13.15 -8.94
C SER A 135 -9.35 11.83 -8.31
N THR A 136 -10.25 11.16 -7.62
CA THR A 136 -10.01 9.79 -7.10
C THR A 136 -9.80 8.75 -8.20
N THR A 137 -10.16 9.06 -9.45
CA THR A 137 -10.05 8.14 -10.60
C THR A 137 -9.11 8.64 -11.68
N THR A 138 -8.54 9.85 -11.58
CA THR A 138 -7.68 10.43 -12.62
C THR A 138 -6.38 10.97 -12.05
N PHE A 139 -5.28 10.69 -12.72
CA PHE A 139 -3.97 11.25 -12.43
C PHE A 139 -3.21 11.58 -13.71
N SER A 140 -2.21 12.46 -13.60
CA SER A 140 -1.40 12.91 -14.73
C SER A 140 0.08 12.89 -14.40
N TYR A 141 0.89 12.73 -15.43
CA TYR A 141 2.35 12.77 -15.38
C TYR A 141 2.93 13.38 -16.67
N ALA A 142 4.18 13.79 -16.63
CA ALA A 142 4.84 14.32 -17.82
C ALA A 142 5.22 13.19 -18.78
N SER A 143 4.86 13.33 -20.06
CA SER A 143 5.23 12.39 -21.13
C SER A 143 5.43 13.18 -22.43
N VAL A 144 6.66 13.19 -22.93
CA VAL A 144 6.99 13.93 -24.16
C VAL A 144 6.67 13.04 -25.37
N ALA A 145 5.49 13.25 -25.95
CA ALA A 145 5.04 12.52 -27.14
C ALA A 145 3.96 13.32 -27.89
N SER A 146 3.57 12.81 -29.07
CA SER A 146 2.48 13.41 -29.85
C SER A 146 1.16 13.36 -29.09
N ASN A 147 0.36 14.42 -29.22
CA ASN A 147 -0.95 14.50 -28.58
C ASN A 147 -1.85 13.32 -28.95
N VAL A 148 -2.58 12.83 -27.97
CA VAL A 148 -3.60 11.79 -28.10
C VAL A 148 -4.89 12.34 -27.50
N SER A 149 -5.93 12.46 -28.33
CA SER A 149 -7.26 12.83 -27.84
C SER A 149 -7.76 11.81 -26.83
N SER A 150 -8.63 12.26 -25.90
CA SER A 150 -9.22 11.35 -24.91
C SER A 150 -9.90 10.16 -25.57
N VAL A 151 -9.46 8.97 -25.25
CA VAL A 151 -9.92 7.71 -25.83
C VAL A 151 -9.87 6.58 -24.80
N ALA A 152 -10.83 5.65 -24.90
CA ALA A 152 -10.82 4.45 -24.06
C ALA A 152 -9.50 3.66 -24.24
N SER A 153 -8.93 3.19 -23.16
CA SER A 153 -7.77 2.30 -23.22
C SER A 153 -8.26 0.88 -23.50
N SER A 154 -7.61 0.22 -24.47
CA SER A 154 -7.89 -1.19 -24.78
C SER A 154 -7.28 -2.17 -23.77
N GLY A 155 -6.62 -1.67 -22.73
CA GLY A 155 -5.95 -2.44 -21.69
C GLY A 155 -4.85 -1.63 -21.01
N GLY A 156 -4.04 -2.32 -20.24
CA GLY A 156 -2.93 -1.76 -19.51
C GLY A 156 -3.23 -1.44 -18.04
N THR A 157 -2.18 -1.28 -17.28
CA THR A 157 -2.22 -1.04 -15.84
C THR A 157 -1.28 0.08 -15.43
N ALA A 158 -1.65 0.76 -14.36
CA ALA A 158 -0.80 1.68 -13.62
C ALA A 158 -0.53 1.07 -12.24
N VAL A 159 0.74 0.84 -11.92
CA VAL A 159 1.19 0.20 -10.68
C VAL A 159 2.01 1.20 -9.89
N SER A 160 1.63 1.47 -8.64
CA SER A 160 2.46 2.30 -7.77
C SER A 160 3.74 1.54 -7.40
N SER A 161 4.89 2.17 -7.61
CA SER A 161 6.20 1.69 -7.14
C SER A 161 6.65 2.39 -5.87
N SER A 162 5.88 3.37 -5.41
CA SER A 162 6.21 4.15 -4.21
C SER A 162 5.75 3.43 -2.95
N PRO A 163 6.46 3.61 -1.84
CA PRO A 163 5.96 3.24 -0.52
C PRO A 163 4.60 3.90 -0.26
N VAL A 164 3.74 3.22 0.49
CA VAL A 164 2.42 3.76 0.81
C VAL A 164 2.56 5.00 1.68
N LYS A 165 2.05 6.11 1.18
CA LYS A 165 2.08 7.41 1.87
C LYS A 165 0.92 7.57 2.84
N PHE A 166 1.18 8.30 3.91
CA PHE A 166 0.19 8.72 4.89
C PHE A 166 0.39 10.20 5.24
N ALA A 167 -0.68 10.86 5.64
CA ALA A 167 -0.65 12.21 6.19
C ALA A 167 -0.62 12.15 7.72
N ALA A 168 -0.13 13.22 8.36
CA ALA A 168 -0.25 13.37 9.81
C ALA A 168 -1.72 13.25 10.23
N GLY A 169 -2.00 12.43 11.25
CA GLY A 169 -3.35 12.16 11.72
C GLY A 169 -4.06 11.00 10.99
N ASP A 170 -3.54 10.50 9.87
CA ASP A 170 -4.10 9.30 9.24
C ASP A 170 -4.07 8.11 10.20
N LEU A 171 -5.13 7.31 10.16
CA LEU A 171 -5.23 6.13 10.99
C LEU A 171 -4.48 4.96 10.34
N ILE A 172 -3.36 4.57 10.93
CA ILE A 172 -2.61 3.36 10.58
C ILE A 172 -3.12 2.24 11.49
N LYS A 173 -3.62 1.14 10.91
CA LYS A 173 -4.22 0.04 11.65
C LYS A 173 -3.75 -1.31 11.13
N VAL A 174 -3.80 -2.33 12.00
CA VAL A 174 -3.56 -3.72 11.63
C VAL A 174 -4.90 -4.46 11.67
N SER A 175 -5.21 -5.19 10.61
CA SER A 175 -6.38 -6.04 10.49
C SER A 175 -5.92 -7.48 10.23
N VAL A 176 -6.31 -8.42 11.09
CA VAL A 176 -6.04 -9.85 10.88
C VAL A 176 -7.17 -10.41 10.02
N THR A 177 -6.84 -10.92 8.85
CA THR A 177 -7.81 -11.45 7.88
C THR A 177 -7.89 -12.97 7.88
N GLN A 178 -6.86 -13.62 8.41
CA GLN A 178 -6.81 -15.08 8.58
C GLN A 178 -5.97 -15.43 9.80
N VAL A 179 -6.41 -16.41 10.55
CA VAL A 179 -5.68 -17.01 11.67
C VAL A 179 -5.46 -18.51 11.40
N GLY A 180 -4.55 -19.14 12.13
CA GLY A 180 -4.37 -20.59 12.05
C GLY A 180 -5.68 -21.33 12.33
N SER A 181 -5.99 -22.38 11.57
CA SER A 181 -7.26 -23.10 11.70
C SER A 181 -7.29 -24.09 12.86
N THR A 182 -6.14 -24.49 13.39
CA THR A 182 -6.02 -25.37 14.57
C THR A 182 -5.50 -24.62 15.78
N ILE A 183 -4.40 -23.87 15.60
CA ILE A 183 -3.88 -22.89 16.57
C ILE A 183 -3.85 -21.54 15.87
N ALA A 184 -4.56 -20.58 16.40
CA ALA A 184 -4.72 -19.27 15.79
C ALA A 184 -3.43 -18.45 15.74
N GLY A 185 -2.49 -18.72 16.61
CA GLY A 185 -1.38 -17.85 16.94
C GLY A 185 -1.70 -16.95 18.13
N SER A 186 -0.70 -16.30 18.72
CA SER A 186 -0.91 -15.35 19.81
C SER A 186 0.09 -14.22 19.82
N ASN A 187 -0.28 -13.10 20.45
CA ASN A 187 0.56 -11.92 20.63
C ASN A 187 1.18 -11.42 19.30
N LEU A 188 0.33 -11.14 18.32
CA LEU A 188 0.77 -10.57 17.06
C LEU A 188 1.35 -9.18 17.27
N VAL A 189 2.58 -8.98 16.88
CA VAL A 189 3.24 -7.67 16.79
C VAL A 189 3.51 -7.36 15.33
N VAL A 190 3.13 -6.18 14.90
CA VAL A 190 3.50 -5.63 13.58
C VAL A 190 4.39 -4.43 13.79
N ALA A 191 5.65 -4.54 13.36
CA ALA A 191 6.62 -3.46 13.38
C ALA A 191 6.63 -2.76 12.02
N LEU A 192 6.47 -1.45 12.01
CA LEU A 192 6.47 -0.61 10.82
C LEU A 192 7.71 0.29 10.81
N THR A 193 8.36 0.40 9.67
CA THR A 193 9.36 1.44 9.43
C THR A 193 8.70 2.59 8.69
N LEU A 194 8.69 3.75 9.34
CA LEU A 194 8.09 4.97 8.83
C LEU A 194 9.21 5.96 8.48
N THR A 195 9.08 6.62 7.35
CA THR A 195 9.97 7.73 6.95
C THR A 195 9.13 8.98 6.75
N GLU A 196 9.60 10.09 7.32
CA GLU A 196 9.01 11.40 7.08
C GLU A 196 9.32 11.86 5.66
N GLY A 197 8.34 12.49 4.97
CA GLY A 197 8.46 12.93 3.58
C GLY A 197 7.52 14.07 3.22
#